data_2d4f58391b93ff0e1b8cbc9036e9cab5
#
_entry.id   2d4f58391b93ff0e1b8cbc9036e9cab5
#
_cell.length_a   1.000
_cell.length_b   1.000
_cell.length_c   1.000
_cell.angle_alpha   90.00
_cell.angle_beta   90.00
_cell.angle_gamma   90.00
#
_symmetry.space_group_name_H-M   'P 1'
#
loop_
_entity.id
_entity.type
_entity.pdbx_description
1 polymer ?
#
loop_
_entity_poly.entity_id
_entity_poly.type
_entity_poly.pdbx_seq_one_letter_code
_entity_poly.pdbx_strand_id
1 'polypeptide(L)'
;MRSTSNRDYVIKVAAKQFLMHGFATTSMDDVVKESGVAKSNIYYHFKSKDELTLAVLESYISNLQSLFREHVLEKQGTILPKLEHYMSLLIQELAARDCTGGCPLISLMVEAGKANESVRLRLAQFFQQQIQVFTQIFEEGKSRGEIRPDLPASTLASLLTSWLEGILMLASIQKSTSSLRGECRVLLSMMQA
;
A
#
# COMPACT_ATOMS: atom_id res chain seq x y z
N MET A 1 -4.53 -21.84 15.10
CA MET A 1 -4.86 -21.18 13.82
C MET A 1 -6.27 -20.60 13.94
N ARG A 2 -6.44 -19.26 13.93
CA ARG A 2 -7.78 -18.66 13.82
C ARG A 2 -8.36 -19.05 12.45
N SER A 3 -9.52 -19.68 12.44
CA SER A 3 -10.27 -19.94 11.21
C SER A 3 -10.51 -18.58 10.52
N THR A 4 -9.99 -18.42 9.32
CA THR A 4 -10.26 -17.21 8.50
C THR A 4 -11.75 -17.18 8.24
N SER A 5 -12.42 -16.07 8.56
CA SER A 5 -13.87 -15.95 8.32
C SER A 5 -14.13 -15.97 6.80
N ASN A 6 -15.31 -16.45 6.38
CA ASN A 6 -15.70 -16.39 4.96
C ASN A 6 -15.58 -14.96 4.40
N ARG A 7 -15.88 -13.96 5.24
CA ARG A 7 -15.75 -12.55 4.89
C ARG A 7 -14.31 -12.18 4.52
N ASP A 8 -13.33 -12.53 5.37
CA ASP A 8 -11.92 -12.19 5.13
C ASP A 8 -11.35 -12.97 3.95
N TYR A 9 -11.81 -14.21 3.76
CA TYR A 9 -11.43 -15.00 2.59
C TYR A 9 -11.96 -14.38 1.29
N VAL A 10 -13.21 -13.95 1.25
CA VAL A 10 -13.80 -13.26 0.08
C VAL A 10 -13.07 -11.95 -0.22
N ILE A 11 -12.68 -11.17 0.80
CA ILE A 11 -11.86 -9.96 0.62
C ILE A 11 -10.53 -10.28 -0.06
N LYS A 12 -9.84 -11.35 0.38
CA LYS A 12 -8.56 -11.76 -0.23
C LYS A 12 -8.71 -12.20 -1.68
N VAL A 13 -9.77 -12.95 -1.99
CA VAL A 13 -10.07 -13.36 -3.36
C VAL A 13 -10.38 -12.15 -4.23
N ALA A 14 -11.23 -11.24 -3.77
CA ALA A 14 -11.57 -10.02 -4.49
C ALA A 14 -10.33 -9.13 -4.72
N ALA A 15 -9.47 -8.97 -3.69
CA ALA A 15 -8.22 -8.22 -3.80
C ALA A 15 -7.32 -8.77 -4.90
N LYS A 16 -7.17 -10.10 -4.96
CA LYS A 16 -6.40 -10.77 -6.02
C LYS A 16 -7.03 -10.55 -7.40
N GLN A 17 -8.35 -10.72 -7.53
CA GLN A 17 -9.07 -10.53 -8.79
C GLN A 17 -8.96 -9.09 -9.29
N PHE A 18 -9.16 -8.09 -8.43
CA PHE A 18 -9.03 -6.68 -8.78
C PHE A 18 -7.61 -6.34 -9.25
N LEU A 19 -6.60 -6.90 -8.60
CA LEU A 19 -5.22 -6.64 -8.96
C LEU A 19 -4.80 -7.30 -10.28
N MET A 20 -5.28 -8.52 -10.54
CA MET A 20 -4.87 -9.30 -11.72
C MET A 20 -5.70 -8.98 -12.97
N HIS A 21 -6.98 -8.75 -12.80
CA HIS A 21 -7.91 -8.58 -13.93
C HIS A 21 -8.46 -7.15 -14.03
N GLY A 22 -8.21 -6.32 -13.03
CA GLY A 22 -8.74 -4.97 -12.92
C GLY A 22 -10.09 -4.92 -12.18
N PHE A 23 -10.30 -3.81 -11.48
CA PHE A 23 -11.56 -3.58 -10.77
C PHE A 23 -12.76 -3.51 -11.75
N ALA A 24 -12.62 -2.77 -12.85
CA ALA A 24 -13.73 -2.53 -13.76
C ALA A 24 -14.28 -3.83 -14.36
N THR A 25 -13.42 -4.75 -14.72
CA THR A 25 -13.74 -6.02 -15.39
C THR A 25 -14.18 -7.13 -14.44
N THR A 26 -13.83 -7.06 -13.16
CA THR A 26 -14.21 -8.08 -12.16
C THR A 26 -15.62 -7.82 -11.64
N SER A 27 -16.54 -8.77 -11.77
CA SER A 27 -17.90 -8.72 -11.21
C SER A 27 -18.01 -9.41 -9.85
N MET A 28 -19.12 -9.20 -9.14
CA MET A 28 -19.45 -9.96 -7.92
C MET A 28 -19.59 -11.47 -8.21
N ASP A 29 -20.09 -11.84 -9.37
CA ASP A 29 -20.24 -13.25 -9.76
C ASP A 29 -18.87 -13.90 -10.05
N ASP A 30 -17.88 -13.17 -10.56
CA ASP A 30 -16.51 -13.66 -10.69
C ASP A 30 -15.89 -13.95 -9.31
N VAL A 31 -16.14 -13.08 -8.33
CA VAL A 31 -15.69 -13.31 -6.94
C VAL A 31 -16.40 -14.53 -6.32
N VAL A 32 -17.70 -14.70 -6.57
CA VAL A 32 -18.44 -15.91 -6.14
C VAL A 32 -17.81 -17.16 -6.73
N LYS A 33 -17.58 -17.16 -8.04
CA LYS A 33 -17.01 -18.30 -8.78
C LYS A 33 -15.59 -18.63 -8.26
N GLU A 34 -14.74 -17.64 -8.12
CA GLU A 34 -13.34 -17.87 -7.72
C GLU A 34 -13.23 -18.27 -6.25
N SER A 35 -14.05 -17.68 -5.36
CA SER A 35 -14.01 -18.00 -3.94
C SER A 35 -14.66 -19.34 -3.59
N GLY A 36 -15.60 -19.83 -4.41
CA GLY A 36 -16.43 -20.99 -4.09
C GLY A 36 -17.37 -20.78 -2.89
N VAL A 37 -17.45 -19.56 -2.35
CA VAL A 37 -18.36 -19.21 -1.25
C VAL A 37 -19.76 -18.98 -1.82
N ALA A 38 -20.78 -19.53 -1.15
CA ALA A 38 -22.16 -19.38 -1.58
C ALA A 38 -22.54 -17.90 -1.79
N LYS A 39 -23.18 -17.62 -2.93
CA LYS A 39 -23.60 -16.25 -3.33
C LYS A 39 -24.37 -15.53 -2.22
N SER A 40 -25.30 -16.22 -1.56
CA SER A 40 -26.07 -15.69 -0.44
C SER A 40 -25.18 -15.24 0.73
N ASN A 41 -24.10 -15.97 1.01
CA ASN A 41 -23.15 -15.61 2.08
C ASN A 41 -22.33 -14.38 1.71
N ILE A 42 -21.86 -14.28 0.46
CA ILE A 42 -21.15 -13.09 -0.02
C ILE A 42 -22.05 -11.86 0.05
N TYR A 43 -23.29 -11.95 -0.45
CA TYR A 43 -24.26 -10.82 -0.41
C TYR A 43 -24.81 -10.53 1.00
N TYR A 44 -24.66 -11.44 1.93
CA TYR A 44 -24.87 -11.16 3.35
C TYR A 44 -23.85 -10.15 3.88
N HIS A 45 -22.58 -10.31 3.50
CA HIS A 45 -21.48 -9.44 3.96
C HIS A 45 -21.29 -8.18 3.12
N PHE A 46 -21.54 -8.24 1.82
CA PHE A 46 -21.30 -7.17 0.85
C PHE A 46 -22.49 -7.02 -0.08
N LYS A 47 -23.27 -5.96 0.11
CA LYS A 47 -24.50 -5.71 -0.67
C LYS A 47 -24.21 -5.29 -2.10
N SER A 48 -23.01 -4.75 -2.36
CA SER A 48 -22.57 -4.27 -3.66
C SER A 48 -21.07 -4.50 -3.86
N LYS A 49 -20.64 -4.35 -5.11
CA LYS A 49 -19.21 -4.33 -5.47
C LYS A 49 -18.49 -3.17 -4.78
N ASP A 50 -19.15 -2.04 -4.58
CA ASP A 50 -18.59 -0.87 -3.89
C ASP A 50 -18.28 -1.16 -2.42
N GLU A 51 -19.18 -1.84 -1.70
CA GLU A 51 -18.92 -2.26 -0.32
C GLU A 51 -17.76 -3.25 -0.24
N LEU A 52 -17.69 -4.21 -1.16
CA LEU A 52 -16.58 -5.14 -1.25
C LEU A 52 -15.26 -4.40 -1.56
N THR A 53 -15.31 -3.41 -2.45
CA THR A 53 -14.15 -2.58 -2.81
C THR A 53 -13.60 -1.79 -1.62
N LEU A 54 -14.47 -1.18 -0.84
CA LEU A 54 -14.06 -0.51 0.40
C LEU A 54 -13.45 -1.49 1.40
N ALA A 55 -13.99 -2.70 1.53
CA ALA A 55 -13.41 -3.72 2.40
C ALA A 55 -12.04 -4.20 1.90
N VAL A 56 -11.84 -4.33 0.60
CA VAL A 56 -10.54 -4.63 -0.02
C VAL A 56 -9.55 -3.49 0.25
N LEU A 57 -9.97 -2.25 0.06
CA LEU A 57 -9.16 -1.07 0.35
C LEU A 57 -8.69 -1.05 1.81
N GLU A 58 -9.62 -1.23 2.76
CA GLU A 58 -9.28 -1.28 4.19
C GLU A 58 -8.32 -2.43 4.53
N SER A 59 -8.45 -3.57 3.87
CA SER A 59 -7.52 -4.69 4.04
C SER A 59 -6.10 -4.31 3.58
N TYR A 60 -5.94 -3.65 2.42
CA TYR A 60 -4.64 -3.17 1.96
C TYR A 60 -4.05 -2.13 2.92
N ILE A 61 -4.85 -1.14 3.34
CA ILE A 61 -4.42 -0.10 4.29
C ILE A 61 -3.95 -0.74 5.61
N SER A 62 -4.75 -1.65 6.17
CA SER A 62 -4.43 -2.33 7.42
C SER A 62 -3.13 -3.13 7.33
N ASN A 63 -2.90 -3.83 6.21
CA ASN A 63 -1.67 -4.59 5.99
C ASN A 63 -0.45 -3.66 5.92
N LEU A 64 -0.54 -2.55 5.16
CA LEU A 64 0.55 -1.57 5.07
C LEU A 64 0.85 -0.90 6.42
N GLN A 65 -0.18 -0.53 7.17
CA GLN A 65 -0.02 0.04 8.51
C GLN A 65 0.60 -0.95 9.50
N SER A 66 0.21 -2.22 9.43
CA SER A 66 0.78 -3.28 10.28
C SER A 66 2.25 -3.51 9.94
N LEU A 67 2.58 -3.62 8.66
CA LEU A 67 3.95 -3.77 8.17
C LEU A 67 4.83 -2.58 8.60
N PHE A 68 4.31 -1.36 8.44
CA PHE A 68 5.03 -0.15 8.84
C PHE A 68 5.25 -0.08 10.34
N ARG A 69 4.23 -0.38 11.14
CA ARG A 69 4.33 -0.42 12.60
C ARG A 69 5.40 -1.41 13.05
N GLU A 70 5.34 -2.65 12.55
CA GLU A 70 6.25 -3.72 12.93
C GLU A 70 7.71 -3.43 12.56
N HIS A 71 7.93 -2.89 11.36
CA HIS A 71 9.29 -2.76 10.80
C HIS A 71 9.89 -1.36 10.95
N VAL A 72 9.11 -0.34 11.29
CA VAL A 72 9.60 1.04 11.47
C VAL A 72 9.35 1.56 12.88
N LEU A 73 8.10 1.53 13.36
CA LEU A 73 7.76 2.17 14.63
C LEU A 73 8.23 1.36 15.85
N GLU A 74 8.02 0.05 15.84
CA GLU A 74 8.37 -0.84 16.97
C GLU A 74 9.85 -1.32 16.92
N LYS A 75 10.54 -1.12 15.82
CA LYS A 75 11.96 -1.49 15.68
C LYS A 75 12.87 -0.47 16.36
N GLN A 76 13.89 -0.99 17.08
CA GLN A 76 15.01 -0.19 17.57
C GLN A 76 15.97 0.15 16.44
N GLY A 77 16.72 1.25 16.60
CA GLY A 77 17.76 1.67 15.66
C GLY A 77 17.47 2.99 14.95
N THR A 78 18.34 3.34 14.02
CA THR A 78 18.27 4.57 13.22
C THR A 78 17.17 4.52 12.18
N ILE A 79 16.65 5.69 11.80
CA ILE A 79 15.44 5.82 10.98
C ILE A 79 15.67 5.33 9.55
N LEU A 80 16.75 5.75 8.89
CA LEU A 80 16.97 5.46 7.48
C LEU A 80 17.11 3.96 7.18
N PRO A 81 17.86 3.15 7.94
CA PRO A 81 17.88 1.70 7.76
C PRO A 81 16.52 1.01 7.97
N LYS A 82 15.71 1.49 8.90
CA LYS A 82 14.35 0.96 9.10
C LYS A 82 13.45 1.26 7.90
N LEU A 83 13.53 2.48 7.35
CA LEU A 83 12.81 2.84 6.12
C LEU A 83 13.31 2.04 4.92
N GLU A 84 14.63 1.85 4.76
CA GLU A 84 15.19 1.01 3.69
C GLU A 84 14.64 -0.43 3.77
N HIS A 85 14.61 -0.99 4.97
CA HIS A 85 14.05 -2.32 5.19
C HIS A 85 12.56 -2.39 4.83
N TYR A 86 11.76 -1.45 5.32
CA TYR A 86 10.33 -1.35 4.99
C TYR A 86 10.09 -1.26 3.47
N MET A 87 10.82 -0.38 2.79
CA MET A 87 10.72 -0.24 1.33
C MET A 87 11.13 -1.52 0.61
N SER A 88 12.15 -2.24 1.12
CA SER A 88 12.57 -3.52 0.55
C SER A 88 11.47 -4.59 0.64
N LEU A 89 10.65 -4.58 1.70
CA LEU A 89 9.50 -5.50 1.84
C LEU A 89 8.41 -5.18 0.81
N LEU A 90 8.11 -3.90 0.57
CA LEU A 90 7.15 -3.49 -0.48
C LEU A 90 7.62 -3.90 -1.88
N ILE A 91 8.92 -3.76 -2.15
CA ILE A 91 9.53 -4.20 -3.41
C ILE A 91 9.46 -5.73 -3.56
N GLN A 92 9.71 -6.48 -2.49
CA GLN A 92 9.59 -7.94 -2.51
C GLN A 92 8.15 -8.39 -2.76
N GLU A 93 7.17 -7.73 -2.15
CA GLU A 93 5.76 -8.01 -2.40
C GLU A 93 5.37 -7.73 -3.87
N LEU A 94 5.87 -6.63 -4.45
CA LEU A 94 5.67 -6.34 -5.86
C LEU A 94 6.31 -7.41 -6.76
N ALA A 95 7.54 -7.82 -6.47
CA ALA A 95 8.24 -8.86 -7.23
C ALA A 95 7.53 -10.22 -7.13
N ALA A 96 6.98 -10.59 -5.97
CA ALA A 96 6.28 -11.84 -5.75
C ALA A 96 5.01 -12.01 -6.60
N ARG A 97 4.50 -10.92 -7.17
CA ARG A 97 3.35 -10.90 -8.10
C ARG A 97 3.72 -10.44 -9.52
N ASP A 98 4.96 -10.70 -9.93
CA ASP A 98 5.48 -10.37 -11.27
C ASP A 98 5.28 -8.89 -11.65
N CYS A 99 5.47 -7.99 -10.68
CA CYS A 99 5.27 -6.55 -10.81
C CYS A 99 3.85 -6.14 -11.26
N THR A 100 2.85 -7.01 -11.06
CA THR A 100 1.47 -6.71 -11.48
C THR A 100 0.84 -5.65 -10.56
N GLY A 101 0.18 -4.65 -11.18
CA GLY A 101 -0.66 -3.66 -10.52
C GLY A 101 0.07 -2.55 -9.73
N GLY A 102 1.41 -2.51 -9.70
CA GLY A 102 2.15 -1.46 -8.98
C GLY A 102 1.74 -1.36 -7.49
N CYS A 103 1.44 -0.15 -7.03
CA CYS A 103 0.79 0.03 -5.73
C CYS A 103 -0.70 -0.32 -5.82
N PRO A 104 -1.21 -1.30 -5.03
CA PRO A 104 -2.62 -1.69 -5.08
C PRO A 104 -3.59 -0.55 -4.75
N LEU A 105 -3.18 0.39 -3.90
CA LEU A 105 -4.00 1.55 -3.53
C LEU A 105 -4.17 2.51 -4.71
N ILE A 106 -3.09 2.81 -5.43
CA ILE A 106 -3.13 3.68 -6.61
C ILE A 106 -3.88 2.99 -7.76
N SER A 107 -3.66 1.69 -7.97
CA SER A 107 -4.38 0.91 -8.97
C SER A 107 -5.89 0.97 -8.72
N LEU A 108 -6.31 0.75 -7.49
CA LEU A 108 -7.72 0.82 -7.10
C LEU A 108 -8.29 2.25 -7.27
N MET A 109 -7.49 3.30 -6.95
CA MET A 109 -7.90 4.69 -7.17
C MET A 109 -8.16 4.99 -8.65
N VAL A 110 -7.26 4.55 -9.54
CA VAL A 110 -7.38 4.82 -10.98
C VAL A 110 -8.63 4.17 -11.57
N GLU A 111 -8.96 2.97 -11.13
CA GLU A 111 -10.06 2.18 -11.69
C GLU A 111 -11.41 2.43 -11.00
N ALA A 112 -11.44 2.53 -9.68
CA ALA A 112 -12.66 2.66 -8.89
C ALA A 112 -12.93 4.08 -8.40
N GLY A 113 -11.90 4.87 -8.15
CA GLY A 113 -12.03 6.16 -7.48
C GLY A 113 -12.80 7.22 -8.26
N LYS A 114 -12.89 7.08 -9.59
CA LYS A 114 -13.69 7.99 -10.44
C LYS A 114 -15.19 7.79 -10.26
N ALA A 115 -15.61 6.55 -10.00
CA ALA A 115 -17.02 6.17 -9.86
C ALA A 115 -17.44 6.05 -8.38
N ASN A 116 -16.47 5.91 -7.47
CA ASN A 116 -16.71 5.67 -6.05
C ASN A 116 -16.00 6.72 -5.19
N GLU A 117 -16.75 7.76 -4.83
CA GLU A 117 -16.26 8.88 -4.02
C GLU A 117 -15.74 8.44 -2.64
N SER A 118 -16.34 7.41 -2.04
CA SER A 118 -15.91 6.89 -0.74
C SER A 118 -14.51 6.27 -0.83
N VAL A 119 -14.18 5.58 -1.92
CA VAL A 119 -12.84 5.06 -2.19
C VAL A 119 -11.85 6.20 -2.32
N ARG A 120 -12.18 7.24 -3.10
CA ARG A 120 -11.32 8.42 -3.29
C ARG A 120 -11.03 9.14 -1.97
N LEU A 121 -12.07 9.43 -1.19
CA LEU A 121 -11.93 10.13 0.10
C LEU A 121 -11.12 9.31 1.09
N ARG A 122 -11.34 8.01 1.15
CA ARG A 122 -10.61 7.13 2.06
C ARG A 122 -9.12 7.03 1.72
N LEU A 123 -8.78 6.99 0.42
CA LEU A 123 -7.40 7.03 -0.04
C LEU A 123 -6.71 8.36 0.25
N ALA A 124 -7.41 9.48 0.00
CA ALA A 124 -6.89 10.80 0.33
C ALA A 124 -6.56 10.91 1.83
N GLN A 125 -7.45 10.43 2.69
CA GLN A 125 -7.22 10.38 4.13
C GLN A 125 -6.01 9.50 4.51
N PHE A 126 -5.87 8.33 3.88
CA PHE A 126 -4.75 7.44 4.14
C PHE A 126 -3.41 8.10 3.79
N PHE A 127 -3.28 8.67 2.59
CA PHE A 127 -2.02 9.32 2.17
C PHE A 127 -1.70 10.55 3.01
N GLN A 128 -2.71 11.33 3.41
CA GLN A 128 -2.51 12.45 4.33
C GLN A 128 -1.96 11.98 5.69
N GLN A 129 -2.54 10.92 6.25
CA GLN A 129 -2.07 10.33 7.51
C GLN A 129 -0.65 9.76 7.36
N GLN A 130 -0.35 9.09 6.26
CA GLN A 130 0.99 8.55 5.99
C GLN A 130 2.05 9.65 5.93
N ILE A 131 1.78 10.76 5.23
CA ILE A 131 2.68 11.92 5.19
C ILE A 131 2.87 12.52 6.58
N GLN A 132 1.82 12.61 7.39
CA GLN A 132 1.93 13.09 8.77
C GLN A 132 2.83 12.18 9.63
N VAL A 133 2.67 10.86 9.53
CA VAL A 133 3.51 9.88 10.25
C VAL A 133 4.97 9.98 9.80
N PHE A 134 5.24 10.05 8.51
CA PHE A 134 6.62 10.26 8.01
C PHE A 134 7.20 11.59 8.47
N THR A 135 6.39 12.66 8.50
CA THR A 135 6.83 13.97 9.00
C THR A 135 7.30 13.85 10.46
N GLN A 136 6.52 13.19 11.32
CA GLN A 136 6.88 12.99 12.72
C GLN A 136 8.20 12.21 12.86
N ILE A 137 8.35 11.14 12.09
CA ILE A 137 9.58 10.32 12.07
C ILE A 137 10.79 11.13 11.61
N PHE A 138 10.64 11.98 10.60
CA PHE A 138 11.74 12.82 10.13
C PHE A 138 12.08 13.95 11.11
N GLU A 139 11.10 14.55 11.81
CA GLU A 139 11.39 15.50 12.90
C GLU A 139 12.17 14.83 14.05
N GLU A 140 11.78 13.60 14.41
CA GLU A 140 12.51 12.81 15.38
C GLU A 140 13.95 12.50 14.89
N GLY A 141 14.12 12.15 13.62
CA GLY A 141 15.43 11.92 13.01
C GLY A 141 16.32 13.15 12.98
N LYS A 142 15.74 14.32 12.73
CA LYS A 142 16.47 15.61 12.83
C LYS A 142 16.95 15.89 14.26
N SER A 143 16.10 15.66 15.24
CA SER A 143 16.47 15.87 16.65
C SER A 143 17.62 14.97 17.12
N ARG A 144 17.78 13.81 16.45
CA ARG A 144 18.88 12.85 16.71
C ARG A 144 20.11 13.05 15.81
N GLY A 145 20.07 14.01 14.87
CA GLY A 145 21.14 14.20 13.89
C GLY A 145 21.25 13.12 12.84
N GLU A 146 20.19 12.34 12.60
CA GLU A 146 20.14 11.29 11.57
C GLU A 146 19.68 11.84 10.21
N ILE A 147 18.83 12.86 10.24
CA ILE A 147 18.20 13.49 9.07
C ILE A 147 18.70 14.92 8.92
N ARG A 148 19.00 15.31 7.70
CA ARG A 148 19.46 16.65 7.35
C ARG A 148 18.52 17.75 7.87
N PRO A 149 19.04 18.79 8.54
CA PRO A 149 18.22 19.82 9.18
C PRO A 149 17.69 20.89 8.21
N ASP A 150 18.32 21.06 7.06
CA ASP A 150 18.11 22.18 6.12
C ASP A 150 16.82 22.05 5.29
N LEU A 151 16.18 20.86 5.22
CA LEU A 151 14.91 20.67 4.51
C LEU A 151 13.76 20.44 5.50
N PRO A 152 12.55 20.99 5.26
CA PRO A 152 11.39 20.71 6.09
C PRO A 152 11.06 19.20 6.10
N ALA A 153 10.77 18.64 7.28
CA ALA A 153 10.42 17.22 7.42
C ALA A 153 9.15 16.85 6.63
N SER A 154 8.17 17.76 6.57
CA SER A 154 6.97 17.58 5.75
C SER A 154 7.27 17.48 4.25
N THR A 155 8.26 18.24 3.77
CA THR A 155 8.72 18.15 2.38
C THR A 155 9.39 16.80 2.11
N LEU A 156 10.27 16.34 3.01
CA LEU A 156 10.91 15.02 2.90
C LEU A 156 9.86 13.90 2.93
N ALA A 157 8.85 14.00 3.79
CA ALA A 157 7.76 13.04 3.89
C ALA A 157 6.93 12.96 2.59
N SER A 158 6.59 14.11 2.02
CA SER A 158 5.87 14.18 0.74
C SER A 158 6.70 13.63 -0.41
N LEU A 159 8.00 13.96 -0.47
CA LEU A 159 8.92 13.45 -1.48
C LEU A 159 9.06 11.92 -1.39
N LEU A 160 9.27 11.38 -0.18
CA LEU A 160 9.36 9.93 0.02
C LEU A 160 8.08 9.21 -0.43
N THR A 161 6.91 9.73 -0.04
CA THR A 161 5.63 9.15 -0.44
C THR A 161 5.45 9.18 -1.95
N SER A 162 5.65 10.34 -2.58
CA SER A 162 5.47 10.50 -4.04
C SER A 162 6.47 9.65 -4.84
N TRP A 163 7.72 9.59 -4.39
CA TRP A 163 8.75 8.78 -5.02
C TRP A 163 8.42 7.29 -4.93
N LEU A 164 7.99 6.82 -3.74
CA LEU A 164 7.63 5.41 -3.54
C LEU A 164 6.50 4.97 -4.47
N GLU A 165 5.45 5.76 -4.57
CA GLU A 165 4.34 5.46 -5.50
C GLU A 165 4.80 5.48 -6.96
N GLY A 166 5.66 6.43 -7.32
CA GLY A 166 6.23 6.54 -8.66
C GLY A 166 7.08 5.34 -9.06
N ILE A 167 7.99 4.88 -8.19
CA ILE A 167 8.85 3.74 -8.54
C ILE A 167 8.09 2.41 -8.60
N LEU A 168 7.08 2.21 -7.74
CA LEU A 168 6.24 1.02 -7.80
C LEU A 168 5.44 0.97 -9.11
N MET A 169 4.96 2.12 -9.58
CA MET A 169 4.29 2.24 -10.88
C MET A 169 5.26 1.96 -12.04
N LEU A 170 6.44 2.57 -12.05
CA LEU A 170 7.45 2.35 -13.09
C LEU A 170 7.90 0.89 -13.14
N ALA A 171 8.12 0.27 -11.99
CA ALA A 171 8.46 -1.15 -11.91
C ALA A 171 7.35 -2.05 -12.49
N SER A 172 6.08 -1.68 -12.31
CA SER A 172 4.97 -2.44 -12.91
C SER A 172 4.92 -2.31 -14.43
N ILE A 173 5.29 -1.16 -14.98
CA ILE A 173 5.40 -0.92 -16.42
C ILE A 173 6.59 -1.67 -17.01
N GLN A 174 7.74 -1.60 -16.34
CA GLN A 174 8.99 -2.23 -16.80
C GLN A 174 9.05 -3.74 -16.53
N LYS A 175 8.12 -4.27 -15.73
CA LYS A 175 8.12 -5.65 -15.24
C LYS A 175 9.43 -6.05 -14.57
N SER A 176 10.03 -5.12 -13.82
CA SER A 176 11.33 -5.30 -13.16
C SER A 176 11.43 -4.51 -11.86
N THR A 177 12.00 -5.15 -10.85
CA THR A 177 12.36 -4.52 -9.57
C THR A 177 13.89 -4.43 -9.37
N SER A 178 14.68 -4.73 -10.39
CA SER A 178 16.14 -4.94 -10.27
C SER A 178 16.91 -3.70 -9.79
N SER A 179 16.52 -2.49 -10.18
CA SER A 179 17.16 -1.22 -9.79
C SER A 179 16.63 -0.65 -8.47
N LEU A 180 15.43 -1.01 -8.05
CA LEU A 180 14.68 -0.31 -7.01
C LEU A 180 15.41 -0.24 -5.67
N ARG A 181 16.13 -1.30 -5.27
CA ARG A 181 16.89 -1.29 -4.01
C ARG A 181 18.03 -0.26 -4.03
N GLY A 182 18.70 -0.13 -5.17
CA GLY A 182 19.75 0.89 -5.36
C GLY A 182 19.16 2.31 -5.31
N GLU A 183 18.06 2.52 -5.99
CA GLU A 183 17.34 3.79 -6.00
C GLU A 183 16.84 4.19 -4.60
N CYS A 184 16.30 3.23 -3.81
CA CYS A 184 15.91 3.46 -2.42
C CYS A 184 17.08 3.99 -1.59
N ARG A 185 18.26 3.36 -1.70
CA ARG A 185 19.46 3.79 -0.96
C ARG A 185 19.90 5.19 -1.35
N VAL A 186 19.92 5.49 -2.63
CA VAL A 186 20.26 6.83 -3.12
C VAL A 186 19.30 7.87 -2.56
N LEU A 187 17.99 7.64 -2.65
CA LEU A 187 17.00 8.55 -2.12
C LEU A 187 17.20 8.79 -0.60
N LEU A 188 17.35 7.71 0.16
CA LEU A 188 17.54 7.83 1.62
C LEU A 188 18.86 8.50 1.98
N SER A 189 19.95 8.26 1.22
CA SER A 189 21.22 8.94 1.44
C SER A 189 21.13 10.47 1.21
N MET A 190 20.25 10.93 0.33
CA MET A 190 19.99 12.36 0.13
C MET A 190 19.25 13.02 1.30
N MET A 191 18.64 12.22 2.18
CA MET A 191 17.94 12.69 3.39
C MET A 191 18.82 12.64 4.65
N GLN A 192 19.98 12.00 4.57
CA GLN A 192 20.92 11.84 5.68
C GLN A 192 21.58 13.18 6.05
N ALA A 193 21.87 13.36 7.37
CA ALA A 193 22.62 14.52 7.90
C ALA A 193 24.09 14.49 7.53
#